data_1adcb57f456e223709e3f5de28405a7b
#
_entry.id   1adcb57f456e223709e3f5de28405a7b
#
_cell.length_a   1.000
_cell.length_b   1.000
_cell.length_c   1.000
_cell.angle_alpha   90.00
_cell.angle_beta   90.00
_cell.angle_gamma   90.00
#
_symmetry.space_group_name_H-M   'P 1'
#
loop_
_entity.id
_entity.type
_entity.pdbx_description
1 polymer ?
#
loop_
_entity_poly.entity_id
_entity_poly.type
_entity_poly.pdbx_seq_one_letter_code
_entity_poly.pdbx_strand_id
1 'polypeptide(L)'
;MKTALTIAGSDSSGGADIQADIKTMTANGVFALSAITALTAQNTTGVTGIFETTPEFLAQQLDAVFTDIYPDAIKIGMVSSSALIETIAKKLRQYDAKHIVVDPVMVATSGSKLLQDSAIQILTGQLLPMAEVVTPNIPEAEILSGMTITDAAGMEAAAKCISEKYGCAVLCKGGHKVNDADDLLWRNGSGKWFHGERIANPNTHGTGCTLSSAIASNLAKGYPLDAAVERAKAYISGCLSAMLDLGKGSGPMDHMFALRGEFVEH
;
A
#
# COMPACT_ATOMS: atom_id res chain seq x y z
N MET A 1 9.70 0.31 -21.01
CA MET A 1 8.78 0.85 -19.98
C MET A 1 9.10 0.14 -18.68
N LYS A 2 9.08 0.81 -17.54
CA LYS A 2 9.22 0.19 -16.23
C LYS A 2 7.95 -0.53 -15.82
N THR A 3 8.07 -1.58 -15.01
CA THR A 3 6.98 -2.47 -14.61
C THR A 3 6.85 -2.52 -13.09
N ALA A 4 5.62 -2.66 -12.57
CA ALA A 4 5.40 -2.90 -11.16
C ALA A 4 4.28 -3.93 -10.97
N LEU A 5 4.47 -4.83 -10.01
CA LEU A 5 3.50 -5.86 -9.65
C LEU A 5 2.74 -5.43 -8.39
N THR A 6 1.41 -5.44 -8.45
CA THR A 6 0.60 -5.43 -7.23
C THR A 6 0.16 -6.84 -6.84
N ILE A 7 0.28 -7.16 -5.55
CA ILE A 7 -0.22 -8.40 -4.94
C ILE A 7 -1.22 -7.98 -3.87
N ALA A 8 -2.51 -8.06 -4.16
CA ALA A 8 -3.57 -7.56 -3.28
C ALA A 8 -4.94 -8.19 -3.63
N GLY A 9 -5.95 -7.82 -2.87
CA GLY A 9 -7.35 -8.11 -3.19
C GLY A 9 -7.82 -7.35 -4.43
N SER A 10 -9.06 -7.61 -4.82
CA SER A 10 -9.74 -6.94 -5.94
C SER A 10 -11.02 -6.28 -5.46
N ASP A 11 -11.05 -4.96 -5.41
CA ASP A 11 -12.22 -4.16 -5.06
C ASP A 11 -13.10 -3.91 -6.27
N SER A 12 -14.30 -4.54 -6.30
CA SER A 12 -15.25 -4.40 -7.42
C SER A 12 -15.75 -2.96 -7.62
N SER A 13 -15.67 -2.09 -6.61
CA SER A 13 -16.01 -0.66 -6.75
C SER A 13 -14.90 0.16 -7.40
N GLY A 14 -13.71 -0.38 -7.51
CA GLY A 14 -12.59 0.23 -8.19
C GLY A 14 -11.81 1.28 -7.38
N GLY A 15 -12.14 1.47 -6.10
CA GLY A 15 -11.55 2.54 -5.27
C GLY A 15 -10.29 2.15 -4.51
N ALA A 16 -10.08 0.86 -4.27
CA ALA A 16 -8.95 0.33 -3.51
C ALA A 16 -8.32 -0.89 -4.18
N ASP A 17 -7.45 -1.59 -3.46
CA ASP A 17 -6.80 -2.83 -3.87
C ASP A 17 -6.14 -2.74 -5.26
N ILE A 18 -6.12 -3.85 -6.03
CA ILE A 18 -5.46 -3.87 -7.35
C ILE A 18 -6.00 -2.80 -8.30
N GLN A 19 -7.27 -2.41 -8.20
CA GLN A 19 -7.85 -1.39 -9.07
C GLN A 19 -7.26 -0.01 -8.82
N ALA A 20 -7.11 0.39 -7.56
CA ALA A 20 -6.41 1.62 -7.21
C ALA A 20 -4.92 1.54 -7.57
N ASP A 21 -4.30 0.39 -7.34
CA ASP A 21 -2.88 0.15 -7.62
C ASP A 21 -2.59 0.27 -9.12
N ILE A 22 -3.35 -0.42 -9.98
CA ILE A 22 -3.20 -0.38 -11.44
C ILE A 22 -3.40 1.04 -11.98
N LYS A 23 -4.46 1.74 -11.54
CA LYS A 23 -4.69 3.14 -11.92
C LYS A 23 -3.53 4.04 -11.51
N THR A 24 -3.06 3.89 -10.28
CA THR A 24 -1.93 4.66 -9.74
C THR A 24 -0.64 4.39 -10.51
N MET A 25 -0.28 3.13 -10.73
CA MET A 25 0.92 2.74 -11.46
C MET A 25 0.87 3.26 -12.88
N THR A 26 -0.26 3.12 -13.58
CA THR A 26 -0.48 3.62 -14.94
C THR A 26 -0.35 5.14 -15.01
N ALA A 27 -1.00 5.86 -14.10
CA ALA A 27 -0.92 7.33 -14.05
C ALA A 27 0.49 7.83 -13.71
N ASN A 28 1.29 7.01 -13.01
CA ASN A 28 2.71 7.28 -12.75
C ASN A 28 3.65 6.79 -13.87
N GLY A 29 3.13 6.35 -15.02
CA GLY A 29 3.91 5.96 -16.19
C GLY A 29 4.61 4.60 -16.06
N VAL A 30 4.06 3.68 -15.26
CA VAL A 30 4.58 2.33 -15.03
C VAL A 30 3.56 1.30 -15.52
N PHE A 31 4.02 0.27 -16.22
CA PHE A 31 3.18 -0.84 -16.64
C PHE A 31 2.81 -1.69 -15.42
N ALA A 32 1.51 -1.76 -15.12
CA ALA A 32 1.01 -2.47 -13.95
C ALA A 32 0.76 -3.95 -14.25
N LEU A 33 1.30 -4.81 -13.39
CA LEU A 33 1.03 -6.24 -13.33
C LEU A 33 0.24 -6.55 -12.06
N SER A 34 -0.51 -7.65 -12.01
CA SER A 34 -1.29 -8.00 -10.82
C SER A 34 -1.26 -9.49 -10.51
N ALA A 35 -1.26 -9.84 -9.22
CA ALA A 35 -1.57 -11.14 -8.67
C ALA A 35 -2.65 -10.97 -7.60
N ILE A 36 -3.80 -11.62 -7.78
CA ILE A 36 -5.00 -11.38 -6.98
C ILE A 36 -5.06 -12.37 -5.82
N THR A 37 -5.18 -11.84 -4.60
CA THR A 37 -5.30 -12.64 -3.37
C THR A 37 -6.74 -12.97 -3.01
N ALA A 38 -7.68 -12.08 -3.31
CA ALA A 38 -9.10 -12.28 -3.07
C ALA A 38 -9.94 -11.40 -4.02
N LEU A 39 -11.14 -11.85 -4.35
CA LEU A 39 -12.17 -11.04 -5.00
C LEU A 39 -13.16 -10.56 -3.93
N THR A 40 -13.55 -9.30 -3.96
CA THR A 40 -14.61 -8.79 -3.09
C THR A 40 -15.84 -8.38 -3.87
N ALA A 41 -17.01 -8.66 -3.33
CA ALA A 41 -18.25 -8.00 -3.71
C ALA A 41 -18.39 -6.75 -2.84
N GLN A 42 -17.90 -5.64 -3.33
CA GLN A 42 -17.69 -4.40 -2.58
C GLN A 42 -18.21 -3.20 -3.34
N ASN A 43 -18.71 -2.22 -2.60
CA ASN A 43 -19.05 -0.90 -3.07
C ASN A 43 -18.64 0.16 -2.03
N THR A 44 -18.94 1.44 -2.27
CA THR A 44 -18.56 2.55 -1.38
C THR A 44 -19.19 2.50 0.01
N THR A 45 -20.20 1.65 0.22
CA THR A 45 -20.90 1.48 1.51
C THR A 45 -20.45 0.26 2.30
N GLY A 46 -19.70 -0.68 1.70
CA GLY A 46 -19.16 -1.85 2.39
C GLY A 46 -18.89 -3.06 1.52
N VAL A 47 -18.44 -4.13 2.17
CA VAL A 47 -18.13 -5.44 1.57
C VAL A 47 -19.25 -6.42 1.93
N THR A 48 -19.84 -7.06 0.93
CA THR A 48 -20.93 -8.05 1.09
C THR A 48 -20.51 -9.48 0.83
N GLY A 49 -19.35 -9.71 0.23
CA GLY A 49 -18.80 -11.03 -0.04
C GLY A 49 -17.31 -10.99 -0.32
N ILE A 50 -16.63 -12.07 0.05
CA ILE A 50 -15.19 -12.25 -0.19
C ILE A 50 -14.98 -13.67 -0.73
N PHE A 51 -14.23 -13.78 -1.82
CA PHE A 51 -13.77 -15.05 -2.37
C PHE A 51 -12.25 -15.04 -2.43
N GLU A 52 -11.62 -15.81 -1.54
CA GLU A 52 -10.18 -15.90 -1.44
C GLU A 52 -9.61 -16.82 -2.53
N THR A 53 -8.48 -16.44 -3.12
CA THR A 53 -7.74 -17.32 -4.05
C THR A 53 -7.03 -18.41 -3.26
N THR A 54 -6.74 -19.55 -3.89
CA THR A 54 -5.94 -20.58 -3.20
C THR A 54 -4.45 -20.24 -3.25
N PRO A 55 -3.66 -20.69 -2.25
CA PRO A 55 -2.20 -20.51 -2.25
C PRO A 55 -1.54 -21.05 -3.53
N GLU A 56 -2.04 -22.17 -4.06
CA GLU A 56 -1.55 -22.81 -5.29
C GLU A 56 -1.80 -21.93 -6.51
N PHE A 57 -3.01 -21.33 -6.61
CA PHE A 57 -3.33 -20.47 -7.74
C PHE A 57 -2.61 -19.13 -7.65
N LEU A 58 -2.46 -18.56 -6.43
CA LEU A 58 -1.63 -17.38 -6.23
C LEU A 58 -0.16 -17.64 -6.65
N ALA A 59 0.39 -18.81 -6.30
CA ALA A 59 1.71 -19.21 -6.73
C ALA A 59 1.83 -19.26 -8.26
N GLN A 60 0.81 -19.79 -8.96
CA GLN A 60 0.77 -19.83 -10.44
C GLN A 60 0.72 -18.43 -11.04
N GLN A 61 -0.07 -17.50 -10.48
CA GLN A 61 -0.10 -16.10 -10.94
C GLN A 61 1.29 -15.46 -10.80
N LEU A 62 1.95 -15.65 -9.66
CA LEU A 62 3.29 -15.10 -9.42
C LEU A 62 4.32 -15.73 -10.37
N ASP A 63 4.29 -17.06 -10.57
CA ASP A 63 5.18 -17.73 -11.51
C ASP A 63 4.98 -17.21 -12.94
N ALA A 64 3.74 -17.02 -13.38
CA ALA A 64 3.44 -16.51 -14.71
C ALA A 64 4.01 -15.09 -14.93
N VAL A 65 3.92 -14.23 -13.91
CA VAL A 65 4.49 -12.87 -13.99
C VAL A 65 6.02 -12.90 -13.97
N PHE A 66 6.62 -13.55 -12.97
CA PHE A 66 8.08 -13.50 -12.78
C PHE A 66 8.88 -14.22 -13.88
N THR A 67 8.29 -15.21 -14.57
CA THR A 67 8.97 -15.96 -15.63
C THR A 67 8.86 -15.30 -17.00
N ASP A 68 8.02 -14.27 -17.16
CA ASP A 68 7.84 -13.58 -18.45
C ASP A 68 8.12 -12.07 -18.32
N ILE A 69 7.31 -11.32 -17.60
CA ILE A 69 7.51 -9.88 -17.37
C ILE A 69 7.97 -9.67 -15.93
N TYR A 70 9.27 -9.76 -15.70
CA TYR A 70 9.85 -9.58 -14.36
C TYR A 70 9.62 -8.15 -13.87
N PRO A 71 8.96 -7.94 -12.69
CA PRO A 71 8.65 -6.61 -12.21
C PRO A 71 9.87 -5.87 -11.65
N ASP A 72 10.01 -4.57 -11.98
CA ASP A 72 11.07 -3.70 -11.42
C ASP A 72 10.77 -3.32 -9.95
N ALA A 73 9.51 -3.32 -9.51
CA ALA A 73 9.11 -3.12 -8.11
C ALA A 73 7.83 -3.88 -7.80
N ILE A 74 7.56 -4.09 -6.51
CA ILE A 74 6.41 -4.85 -6.04
C ILE A 74 5.70 -4.07 -4.93
N LYS A 75 4.37 -3.97 -5.01
CA LYS A 75 3.53 -3.51 -3.92
C LYS A 75 2.72 -4.70 -3.39
N ILE A 76 2.74 -4.89 -2.09
CA ILE A 76 1.88 -5.85 -1.40
C ILE A 76 0.84 -5.07 -0.60
N GLY A 77 -0.43 -5.34 -0.88
CA GLY A 77 -1.56 -4.74 -0.18
C GLY A 77 -2.23 -5.73 0.76
N MET A 78 -3.58 -5.76 0.73
CA MET A 78 -4.35 -6.64 1.59
C MET A 78 -4.12 -8.12 1.23
N VAL A 79 -3.69 -8.90 2.23
CA VAL A 79 -3.56 -10.35 2.18
C VAL A 79 -4.12 -10.91 3.48
N SER A 80 -5.22 -11.66 3.42
CA SER A 80 -6.03 -12.05 4.57
C SER A 80 -5.51 -13.27 5.33
N SER A 81 -4.90 -14.25 4.65
CA SER A 81 -4.55 -15.53 5.28
C SER A 81 -3.04 -15.78 5.39
N SER A 82 -2.66 -16.49 6.45
CA SER A 82 -1.28 -16.93 6.69
C SER A 82 -0.70 -17.70 5.50
N ALA A 83 -1.49 -18.59 4.90
CA ALA A 83 -1.04 -19.43 3.79
C ALA A 83 -0.74 -18.62 2.51
N LEU A 84 -1.52 -17.57 2.24
CA LEU A 84 -1.23 -16.65 1.13
C LEU A 84 0.03 -15.82 1.39
N ILE A 85 0.20 -15.32 2.63
CA ILE A 85 1.42 -14.56 3.02
C ILE A 85 2.67 -15.43 2.88
N GLU A 86 2.62 -16.67 3.35
CA GLU A 86 3.72 -17.64 3.19
C GLU A 86 4.05 -17.91 1.72
N THR A 87 3.02 -18.06 0.90
CA THR A 87 3.16 -18.28 -0.55
C THR A 87 3.84 -17.09 -1.22
N ILE A 88 3.39 -15.87 -0.90
CA ILE A 88 4.02 -14.63 -1.40
C ILE A 88 5.49 -14.58 -0.98
N ALA A 89 5.78 -14.73 0.31
CA ALA A 89 7.15 -14.66 0.82
C ALA A 89 8.07 -15.73 0.19
N LYS A 90 7.56 -16.95 -0.03
CA LYS A 90 8.28 -18.02 -0.72
C LYS A 90 8.61 -17.64 -2.17
N LYS A 91 7.63 -17.12 -2.92
CA LYS A 91 7.81 -16.75 -4.33
C LYS A 91 8.72 -15.53 -4.49
N LEU A 92 8.60 -14.52 -3.63
CA LEU A 92 9.50 -13.37 -3.66
C LEU A 92 10.96 -13.77 -3.40
N ARG A 93 11.20 -14.69 -2.46
CA ARG A 93 12.55 -15.25 -2.24
C ARG A 93 13.04 -16.08 -3.43
N GLN A 94 12.16 -16.92 -4.01
CA GLN A 94 12.50 -17.77 -5.15
C GLN A 94 13.00 -16.96 -6.35
N TYR A 95 12.38 -15.79 -6.58
CA TYR A 95 12.70 -14.93 -7.72
C TYR A 95 13.65 -13.77 -7.37
N ASP A 96 14.21 -13.72 -6.16
CA ASP A 96 15.08 -12.63 -5.69
C ASP A 96 14.48 -11.23 -5.93
N ALA A 97 13.18 -11.10 -5.60
CA ALA A 97 12.40 -9.90 -5.86
C ALA A 97 12.96 -8.67 -5.13
N LYS A 98 12.96 -7.51 -5.80
CA LYS A 98 13.53 -6.26 -5.29
C LYS A 98 12.44 -5.17 -5.19
N HIS A 99 12.78 -4.08 -4.50
CA HIS A 99 11.93 -2.90 -4.37
C HIS A 99 10.51 -3.25 -3.89
N ILE A 100 10.44 -3.98 -2.76
CA ILE A 100 9.19 -4.46 -2.17
C ILE A 100 8.62 -3.40 -1.23
N VAL A 101 7.43 -2.90 -1.53
CA VAL A 101 6.64 -1.99 -0.69
C VAL A 101 5.50 -2.79 -0.05
N VAL A 102 5.45 -2.83 1.27
CA VAL A 102 4.39 -3.54 2.00
C VAL A 102 3.46 -2.52 2.67
N ASP A 103 2.21 -2.48 2.24
CA ASP A 103 1.14 -1.79 2.97
C ASP A 103 0.49 -2.81 3.92
N PRO A 104 0.77 -2.74 5.23
CA PRO A 104 0.41 -3.80 6.16
C PRO A 104 -1.04 -3.66 6.62
N VAL A 105 -1.99 -3.84 5.70
CA VAL A 105 -3.42 -3.65 5.94
C VAL A 105 -3.92 -4.64 6.99
N MET A 106 -3.92 -4.23 8.27
CA MET A 106 -4.32 -5.06 9.42
C MET A 106 -5.66 -4.66 9.99
N VAL A 107 -6.06 -3.40 9.79
CA VAL A 107 -7.25 -2.80 10.38
C VAL A 107 -8.03 -2.06 9.29
N ALA A 108 -9.33 -2.33 9.19
CA ALA A 108 -10.21 -1.59 8.30
C ALA A 108 -10.34 -0.13 8.75
N THR A 109 -10.72 0.77 7.83
CA THR A 109 -11.04 2.17 8.16
C THR A 109 -12.13 2.29 9.25
N SER A 110 -13.00 1.28 9.37
CA SER A 110 -14.00 1.16 10.44
C SER A 110 -13.42 0.79 11.80
N GLY A 111 -12.12 0.48 11.91
CA GLY A 111 -11.46 -0.02 13.11
C GLY A 111 -11.55 -1.53 13.33
N SER A 112 -12.21 -2.26 12.43
CA SER A 112 -12.32 -3.73 12.53
C SER A 112 -11.00 -4.41 12.18
N LYS A 113 -10.57 -5.37 13.00
CA LYS A 113 -9.37 -6.18 12.75
C LYS A 113 -9.59 -7.04 11.50
N LEU A 114 -8.72 -6.90 10.51
CA LEU A 114 -8.78 -7.65 9.24
C LEU A 114 -7.90 -8.89 9.25
N LEU A 115 -6.79 -8.86 10.00
CA LEU A 115 -5.85 -9.97 10.10
C LEU A 115 -5.94 -10.67 11.45
N GLN A 116 -5.88 -12.00 11.43
CA GLN A 116 -5.71 -12.80 12.64
C GLN A 116 -4.27 -12.72 13.15
N ASP A 117 -4.04 -12.98 14.44
CA ASP A 117 -2.71 -12.89 15.06
C ASP A 117 -1.68 -13.80 14.39
N SER A 118 -2.09 -15.00 13.95
CA SER A 118 -1.23 -15.91 13.19
C SER A 118 -0.76 -15.30 11.87
N ALA A 119 -1.63 -14.61 11.14
CA ALA A 119 -1.28 -13.96 9.90
C ALA A 119 -0.34 -12.77 10.12
N ILE A 120 -0.53 -12.00 11.22
CA ILE A 120 0.39 -10.93 11.63
C ILE A 120 1.78 -11.49 11.93
N GLN A 121 1.88 -12.63 12.61
CA GLN A 121 3.17 -13.28 12.90
C GLN A 121 3.91 -13.69 11.62
N ILE A 122 3.21 -14.25 10.64
CA ILE A 122 3.80 -14.62 9.35
C ILE A 122 4.19 -13.37 8.54
N LEU A 123 3.34 -12.36 8.48
CA LEU A 123 3.64 -11.09 7.83
C LEU A 123 4.92 -10.47 8.39
N THR A 124 5.00 -10.35 9.71
CA THR A 124 6.14 -9.72 10.39
C THR A 124 7.41 -10.55 10.34
N GLY A 125 7.30 -11.88 10.40
CA GLY A 125 8.44 -12.79 10.38
C GLY A 125 8.99 -13.14 9.01
N GLN A 126 8.16 -13.05 7.96
CA GLN A 126 8.55 -13.51 6.62
C GLN A 126 8.53 -12.44 5.55
N LEU A 127 7.58 -11.49 5.58
CA LEU A 127 7.42 -10.46 4.54
C LEU A 127 8.12 -9.15 4.89
N LEU A 128 7.96 -8.62 6.11
CA LEU A 128 8.59 -7.36 6.49
C LEU A 128 10.11 -7.36 6.38
N PRO A 129 10.85 -8.45 6.72
CA PRO A 129 12.30 -8.50 6.53
C PRO A 129 12.76 -8.43 5.05
N MET A 130 11.86 -8.62 4.10
CA MET A 130 12.14 -8.51 2.66
C MET A 130 11.75 -7.14 2.10
N ALA A 131 11.00 -6.34 2.86
CA ALA A 131 10.50 -5.06 2.41
C ALA A 131 11.62 -4.01 2.34
N GLU A 132 11.64 -3.22 1.29
CA GLU A 132 12.41 -1.98 1.27
C GLU A 132 11.76 -0.94 2.18
N VAL A 133 10.42 -0.88 2.17
CA VAL A 133 9.65 -0.01 3.04
C VAL A 133 8.29 -0.64 3.40
N VAL A 134 7.91 -0.50 4.66
CA VAL A 134 6.55 -0.77 5.14
C VAL A 134 5.83 0.55 5.41
N THR A 135 4.53 0.63 5.09
CA THR A 135 3.75 1.90 5.15
C THR A 135 2.58 1.84 6.15
N PRO A 136 2.83 1.61 7.46
CA PRO A 136 1.76 1.51 8.44
C PRO A 136 1.09 2.88 8.69
N ASN A 137 -0.22 2.87 8.90
CA ASN A 137 -0.90 3.95 9.59
C ASN A 137 -0.65 3.86 11.12
N ILE A 138 -1.13 4.85 11.90
CA ILE A 138 -0.86 4.88 13.35
C ILE A 138 -1.36 3.62 14.07
N PRO A 139 -2.62 3.13 13.90
CA PRO A 139 -3.06 1.87 14.50
C PRO A 139 -2.23 0.65 14.11
N GLU A 140 -1.78 0.57 12.87
CA GLU A 140 -0.91 -0.50 12.38
C GLU A 140 0.51 -0.39 12.98
N ALA A 141 1.03 0.83 13.09
CA ALA A 141 2.32 1.08 13.74
C ALA A 141 2.30 0.72 15.23
N GLU A 142 1.19 0.97 15.92
CA GLU A 142 0.99 0.53 17.31
C GLU A 142 1.00 -1.00 17.43
N ILE A 143 0.33 -1.72 16.53
CA ILE A 143 0.36 -3.20 16.49
C ILE A 143 1.78 -3.72 16.23
N LEU A 144 2.49 -3.16 15.25
CA LEU A 144 3.82 -3.61 14.85
C LEU A 144 4.90 -3.33 15.92
N SER A 145 4.82 -2.17 16.56
CA SER A 145 5.77 -1.72 17.59
C SER A 145 5.43 -2.26 18.98
N GLY A 146 4.15 -2.51 19.27
CA GLY A 146 3.64 -2.78 20.62
C GLY A 146 3.57 -1.52 21.50
N MET A 147 3.63 -0.32 20.91
CA MET A 147 3.65 0.97 21.60
C MET A 147 2.37 1.75 21.31
N THR A 148 1.92 2.59 22.24
CA THR A 148 0.84 3.56 21.98
C THR A 148 1.44 4.85 21.42
N ILE A 149 0.81 5.42 20.39
CA ILE A 149 1.28 6.62 19.68
C ILE A 149 0.29 7.76 19.93
N THR A 150 0.72 8.77 20.67
CA THR A 150 -0.12 9.94 21.00
C THR A 150 0.40 11.25 20.42
N ASP A 151 1.65 11.26 19.97
CA ASP A 151 2.33 12.45 19.46
C ASP A 151 3.44 12.11 18.46
N ALA A 152 4.13 13.11 17.95
CA ALA A 152 5.24 12.97 17.00
C ALA A 152 6.41 12.17 17.56
N ALA A 153 6.74 12.33 18.86
CA ALA A 153 7.81 11.58 19.49
C ALA A 153 7.45 10.09 19.60
N GLY A 154 6.18 9.77 19.88
CA GLY A 154 5.66 8.40 19.85
C GLY A 154 5.73 7.79 18.46
N MET A 155 5.43 8.57 17.38
CA MET A 155 5.61 8.12 16.00
C MET A 155 7.07 7.78 15.69
N GLU A 156 8.00 8.63 16.09
CA GLU A 156 9.44 8.38 15.91
C GLU A 156 9.90 7.12 16.65
N ALA A 157 9.51 6.98 17.90
CA ALA A 157 9.86 5.81 18.72
C ALA A 157 9.29 4.52 18.10
N ALA A 158 8.04 4.52 17.67
CA ALA A 158 7.40 3.38 17.02
C ALA A 158 8.06 3.03 15.68
N ALA A 159 8.28 4.02 14.80
CA ALA A 159 8.93 3.83 13.52
C ALA A 159 10.35 3.27 13.67
N LYS A 160 11.12 3.79 14.63
CA LYS A 160 12.44 3.27 14.99
C LYS A 160 12.35 1.81 15.45
N CYS A 161 11.46 1.50 16.40
CA CYS A 161 11.26 0.16 16.93
C CYS A 161 10.93 -0.84 15.80
N ILE A 162 10.00 -0.49 14.90
CA ILE A 162 9.61 -1.33 13.77
C ILE A 162 10.80 -1.55 12.82
N SER A 163 11.53 -0.48 12.48
CA SER A 163 12.69 -0.56 11.58
C SER A 163 13.80 -1.45 12.15
N GLU A 164 14.13 -1.30 13.43
CA GLU A 164 15.15 -2.11 14.09
C GLU A 164 14.72 -3.58 14.21
N LYS A 165 13.43 -3.81 14.50
CA LYS A 165 12.88 -5.16 14.71
C LYS A 165 12.78 -5.97 13.41
N TYR A 166 12.44 -5.33 12.30
CA TYR A 166 12.16 -6.02 11.05
C TYR A 166 13.18 -5.74 9.94
N GLY A 167 14.12 -4.83 10.13
CA GLY A 167 15.22 -4.57 9.21
C GLY A 167 14.82 -3.81 7.95
N CYS A 168 13.68 -3.10 7.94
CA CYS A 168 13.16 -2.35 6.78
C CYS A 168 12.98 -0.86 7.10
N ALA A 169 12.89 -0.02 6.06
CA ALA A 169 12.43 1.35 6.24
C ALA A 169 10.94 1.38 6.63
N VAL A 170 10.52 2.40 7.37
CA VAL A 170 9.15 2.57 7.84
C VAL A 170 8.63 3.94 7.45
N LEU A 171 7.58 3.99 6.65
CA LEU A 171 6.80 5.20 6.42
C LEU A 171 5.57 5.16 7.32
N CYS A 172 5.68 5.72 8.53
CA CYS A 172 4.55 5.86 9.44
C CYS A 172 3.64 6.98 8.92
N LYS A 173 2.42 6.61 8.48
CA LYS A 173 1.44 7.57 7.92
C LYS A 173 0.79 8.35 9.05
N GLY A 174 0.80 9.68 8.94
CA GLY A 174 0.16 10.58 9.87
C GLY A 174 -1.37 10.59 9.79
N GLY A 175 -1.97 11.58 10.40
CA GLY A 175 -3.42 11.66 10.57
C GLY A 175 -3.89 11.02 11.88
N HIS A 176 -5.12 10.49 11.92
CA HIS A 176 -5.70 9.80 13.09
C HIS A 176 -5.63 10.61 14.40
N LYS A 177 -5.71 11.96 14.31
CA LYS A 177 -5.71 12.91 15.44
C LYS A 177 -4.35 13.14 16.12
N VAL A 178 -3.25 12.55 15.64
CA VAL A 178 -1.92 12.76 16.22
C VAL A 178 -1.21 13.97 15.62
N ASN A 179 -1.32 14.12 14.30
CA ASN A 179 -0.88 15.29 13.54
C ASN A 179 -1.78 15.45 12.32
N ASP A 180 -1.62 16.52 11.53
CA ASP A 180 -2.49 16.78 10.38
C ASP A 180 -2.37 15.70 9.30
N ALA A 181 -1.38 15.80 8.43
CA ALA A 181 -1.13 14.86 7.35
C ALA A 181 0.38 14.62 7.18
N ASP A 182 1.13 14.76 8.28
CA ASP A 182 2.57 14.59 8.29
C ASP A 182 2.94 13.12 8.40
N ASP A 183 3.73 12.63 7.46
CA ASP A 183 4.23 11.27 7.45
C ASP A 183 5.71 11.26 7.85
N LEU A 184 6.12 10.24 8.59
CA LEU A 184 7.49 10.04 9.04
C LEU A 184 8.12 8.85 8.32
N LEU A 185 9.17 9.09 7.55
CA LEU A 185 10.04 8.03 7.02
C LEU A 185 11.21 7.81 7.98
N TRP A 186 11.27 6.64 8.60
CA TRP A 186 12.41 6.18 9.39
C TRP A 186 13.26 5.21 8.58
N ARG A 187 14.55 5.54 8.43
CA ARG A 187 15.48 4.76 7.62
C ARG A 187 16.91 5.01 8.07
N ASN A 188 17.75 3.96 8.12
CA ASN A 188 19.17 4.06 8.44
C ASN A 188 19.46 4.81 9.76
N GLY A 189 18.61 4.60 10.77
CA GLY A 189 18.76 5.21 12.09
C GLY A 189 18.34 6.68 12.19
N SER A 190 17.69 7.24 11.16
CA SER A 190 17.20 8.63 11.15
C SER A 190 15.79 8.75 10.64
N GLY A 191 15.07 9.75 11.15
CA GLY A 191 13.73 10.11 10.71
C GLY A 191 13.72 11.32 9.77
N LYS A 192 12.88 11.28 8.74
CA LYS A 192 12.58 12.42 7.86
C LYS A 192 11.08 12.63 7.80
N TRP A 193 10.63 13.81 8.18
CA TRP A 193 9.25 14.22 8.10
C TRP A 193 8.89 14.72 6.70
N PHE A 194 7.73 14.30 6.22
CA PHE A 194 7.11 14.80 5.01
C PHE A 194 5.82 15.50 5.40
N HIS A 195 5.87 16.82 5.45
CA HIS A 195 4.70 17.62 5.81
C HIS A 195 3.64 17.59 4.72
N GLY A 196 2.38 17.66 5.13
CA GLY A 196 1.23 17.69 4.25
C GLY A 196 0.06 18.43 4.86
N GLU A 197 -0.71 19.10 4.03
CA GLU A 197 -1.97 19.71 4.45
C GLU A 197 -3.10 18.68 4.37
N ARG A 198 -3.99 18.69 5.36
CA ARG A 198 -5.17 17.86 5.35
C ARG A 198 -6.17 18.38 4.31
N ILE A 199 -6.42 17.59 3.28
CA ILE A 199 -7.43 17.88 2.27
C ILE A 199 -8.79 17.42 2.79
N ALA A 200 -9.76 18.33 2.87
CA ALA A 200 -11.10 18.06 3.35
C ALA A 200 -11.95 17.35 2.27
N ASN A 201 -11.61 16.12 1.96
CA ASN A 201 -12.34 15.27 1.02
C ASN A 201 -12.95 14.09 1.81
N PRO A 202 -14.28 13.85 1.75
CA PRO A 202 -14.91 12.70 2.37
C PRO A 202 -14.58 11.38 1.66
N ASN A 203 -14.15 11.45 0.39
CA ASN A 203 -13.87 10.31 -0.47
C ASN A 203 -12.39 9.92 -0.34
N THR A 204 -12.08 9.10 0.65
CA THR A 204 -10.71 8.70 1.01
C THR A 204 -10.46 7.20 0.82
N HIS A 205 -11.40 6.50 0.17
CA HIS A 205 -11.27 5.06 -0.07
C HIS A 205 -10.08 4.76 -0.98
N GLY A 206 -9.18 3.90 -0.52
CA GLY A 206 -7.97 3.50 -1.24
C GLY A 206 -6.76 4.43 -1.10
N THR A 207 -6.76 5.40 -0.18
CA THR A 207 -5.61 6.30 0.03
C THR A 207 -4.31 5.55 0.36
N GLY A 208 -4.37 4.52 1.23
CA GLY A 208 -3.21 3.68 1.55
C GLY A 208 -2.67 2.94 0.32
N CYS A 209 -3.56 2.28 -0.42
CA CYS A 209 -3.21 1.59 -1.67
C CYS A 209 -2.57 2.54 -2.68
N THR A 210 -3.16 3.72 -2.88
CA THR A 210 -2.64 4.74 -3.80
C THR A 210 -1.25 5.22 -3.39
N LEU A 211 -1.02 5.54 -2.11
CA LEU A 211 0.28 5.99 -1.63
C LEU A 211 1.36 4.90 -1.83
N SER A 212 1.09 3.68 -1.37
CA SER A 212 2.06 2.58 -1.47
C SER A 212 2.35 2.18 -2.92
N SER A 213 1.37 2.22 -3.82
CA SER A 213 1.56 1.96 -5.25
C SER A 213 2.30 3.07 -5.98
N ALA A 214 2.10 4.33 -5.58
CA ALA A 214 2.87 5.45 -6.10
C ALA A 214 4.34 5.37 -5.65
N ILE A 215 4.61 4.94 -4.40
CA ILE A 215 5.98 4.67 -3.94
C ILE A 215 6.62 3.56 -4.79
N ALA A 216 5.95 2.41 -4.94
CA ALA A 216 6.44 1.30 -5.76
C ALA A 216 6.71 1.74 -7.21
N SER A 217 5.83 2.54 -7.81
CA SER A 217 6.01 3.10 -9.15
C SER A 217 7.28 3.96 -9.27
N ASN A 218 7.56 4.77 -8.27
CA ASN A 218 8.73 5.63 -8.28
C ASN A 218 10.03 4.83 -8.01
N LEU A 219 10.00 3.82 -7.15
CA LEU A 219 11.11 2.88 -6.98
C LEU A 219 11.40 2.11 -8.27
N ALA A 220 10.36 1.62 -8.98
CA ALA A 220 10.51 0.97 -10.29
C ALA A 220 11.22 1.85 -11.31
N LYS A 221 10.99 3.17 -11.26
CA LYS A 221 11.65 4.17 -12.11
C LYS A 221 13.09 4.49 -11.68
N GLY A 222 13.57 3.94 -10.55
CA GLY A 222 14.91 4.15 -10.01
C GLY A 222 15.07 5.39 -9.13
N TYR A 223 13.99 6.02 -8.68
CA TYR A 223 14.09 7.08 -7.69
C TYR A 223 14.51 6.51 -6.33
N PRO A 224 15.39 7.20 -5.57
CA PRO A 224 15.68 6.83 -4.20
C PRO A 224 14.43 6.94 -3.33
N LEU A 225 14.35 6.16 -2.25
CA LEU A 225 13.14 6.02 -1.44
C LEU A 225 12.57 7.38 -0.95
N ASP A 226 13.43 8.30 -0.52
CA ASP A 226 12.98 9.62 -0.06
C ASP A 226 12.25 10.40 -1.17
N ALA A 227 12.79 10.39 -2.38
CA ALA A 227 12.16 11.03 -3.53
C ALA A 227 10.90 10.26 -3.98
N ALA A 228 10.90 8.93 -3.87
CA ALA A 228 9.74 8.10 -4.16
C ALA A 228 8.57 8.44 -3.22
N VAL A 229 8.83 8.61 -1.92
CA VAL A 229 7.83 9.02 -0.92
C VAL A 229 7.31 10.43 -1.20
N GLU A 230 8.20 11.40 -1.44
CA GLU A 230 7.82 12.79 -1.74
C GLU A 230 6.91 12.88 -2.96
N ARG A 231 7.26 12.20 -4.04
CA ARG A 231 6.47 12.14 -5.28
C ARG A 231 5.13 11.44 -5.07
N ALA A 232 5.11 10.35 -4.29
CA ALA A 232 3.89 9.63 -3.98
C ALA A 232 2.93 10.49 -3.13
N LYS A 233 3.46 11.25 -2.18
CA LYS A 233 2.69 12.19 -1.35
C LYS A 233 2.10 13.34 -2.19
N ALA A 234 2.86 13.89 -3.11
CA ALA A 234 2.36 14.89 -4.06
C ALA A 234 1.24 14.32 -4.96
N TYR A 235 1.41 13.08 -5.46
CA TYR A 235 0.42 12.43 -6.29
C TYR A 235 -0.90 12.19 -5.55
N ILE A 236 -0.87 11.61 -4.35
CA ILE A 236 -2.10 11.35 -3.57
C ILE A 236 -2.81 12.66 -3.18
N SER A 237 -2.07 13.72 -2.87
CA SER A 237 -2.65 15.04 -2.61
C SER A 237 -3.40 15.57 -3.84
N GLY A 238 -2.87 15.39 -5.04
CA GLY A 238 -3.55 15.72 -6.28
C GLY A 238 -4.83 14.90 -6.49
N CYS A 239 -4.78 13.58 -6.26
CA CYS A 239 -5.96 12.71 -6.34
C CYS A 239 -7.08 13.13 -5.38
N LEU A 240 -6.73 13.53 -4.16
CA LEU A 240 -7.68 14.00 -3.16
C LEU A 240 -8.24 15.39 -3.50
N SER A 241 -7.39 16.31 -3.99
CA SER A 241 -7.79 17.68 -4.34
C SER A 241 -8.73 17.75 -5.55
N ALA A 242 -8.79 16.73 -6.38
CA ALA A 242 -9.70 16.65 -7.52
C ALA A 242 -11.17 16.48 -7.13
N MET A 243 -11.46 16.15 -5.86
CA MET A 243 -12.81 16.10 -5.29
C MET A 243 -13.80 15.21 -6.09
N LEU A 244 -13.32 14.08 -6.62
CA LEU A 244 -14.20 13.10 -7.28
C LEU A 244 -15.28 12.63 -6.31
N ASP A 245 -16.55 12.67 -6.73
CA ASP A 245 -17.69 12.28 -5.91
C ASP A 245 -18.49 11.16 -6.59
N LEU A 246 -18.16 9.92 -6.27
CA LEU A 246 -18.81 8.73 -6.80
C LEU A 246 -19.27 7.80 -5.68
N GLY A 247 -20.51 7.33 -5.78
CA GLY A 247 -21.09 6.37 -4.84
C GLY A 247 -21.92 7.04 -3.74
N LYS A 248 -22.28 6.26 -2.72
CA LYS A 248 -23.17 6.68 -1.62
C LYS A 248 -22.44 6.71 -0.26
N GLY A 249 -21.24 6.19 -0.20
CA GLY A 249 -20.41 6.12 1.00
C GLY A 249 -19.08 6.84 0.80
N SER A 250 -18.00 6.37 1.44
CA SER A 250 -16.65 6.88 1.16
C SER A 250 -16.23 6.45 -0.23
N GLY A 251 -16.22 7.39 -1.18
CA GLY A 251 -15.95 7.16 -2.58
C GLY A 251 -14.44 7.07 -2.91
N PRO A 252 -14.12 6.71 -4.16
CA PRO A 252 -12.75 6.68 -4.66
C PRO A 252 -12.20 8.07 -4.90
N MET A 253 -10.85 8.16 -4.96
CA MET A 253 -10.15 9.37 -5.42
C MET A 253 -10.03 9.39 -6.95
N ASP A 254 -9.76 10.57 -7.53
CA ASP A 254 -9.45 10.71 -8.94
C ASP A 254 -7.97 10.40 -9.23
N HIS A 255 -7.69 9.17 -9.63
CA HIS A 255 -6.35 8.75 -10.01
C HIS A 255 -5.87 9.37 -11.33
N MET A 256 -6.77 9.99 -12.11
CA MET A 256 -6.49 10.55 -13.42
C MET A 256 -6.36 12.07 -13.41
N PHE A 257 -6.40 12.73 -12.26
CA PHE A 257 -6.44 14.19 -12.09
C PHE A 257 -5.39 14.96 -12.91
N ALA A 258 -4.23 14.34 -13.19
CA ALA A 258 -3.13 14.95 -13.94
C ALA A 258 -3.03 14.46 -15.39
N LEU A 259 -3.84 13.50 -15.83
CA LEU A 259 -3.84 13.02 -17.21
C LEU A 259 -4.42 14.09 -18.14
N ARG A 260 -3.80 14.24 -19.31
CA ARG A 260 -4.22 15.17 -20.37
C ARG A 260 -4.13 14.44 -21.69
N GLY A 261 -4.93 14.85 -22.64
CA GLY A 261 -4.93 14.33 -24.00
C GLY A 261 -6.32 14.04 -24.54
N GLU A 262 -6.42 13.80 -25.83
CA GLU A 262 -7.66 13.61 -26.59
C GLU A 262 -8.66 12.63 -25.96
N PHE A 263 -8.16 11.57 -25.32
CA PHE A 263 -9.02 10.51 -24.75
C PHE A 263 -9.47 10.77 -23.30
N VAL A 264 -9.07 11.87 -22.66
CA VAL A 264 -9.46 12.23 -21.28
C VAL A 264 -10.22 13.54 -21.19
N GLU A 265 -10.40 14.24 -22.30
CA GLU A 265 -11.24 15.44 -22.38
C GLU A 265 -12.71 15.03 -22.52
N HIS A 266 -13.59 15.67 -21.72
CA HIS A 266 -15.04 15.42 -21.69
C HIS A 266 -15.80 16.64 -22.21
#